data_60c28dcee997ec68c4d681e13effb6f1
#
_entry.id   60c28dcee997ec68c4d681e13effb6f1
#
_cell.length_a   1.000
_cell.length_b   1.000
_cell.length_c   1.000
_cell.angle_alpha   90.00
_cell.angle_beta   90.00
_cell.angle_gamma   90.00
#
_symmetry.space_group_name_H-M   'P 1'
#
loop_
_entity.id
_entity.type
_entity.pdbx_description
1 polymer ?
#
loop_
_entity_poly.entity_id
_entity_poly.type
_entity_poly.pdbx_seq_one_letter_code
_entity_poly.pdbx_strand_id
1 'polypeptide(L)'
;NKITCYVPYTLFDVESEFGVGYISFYHRKDMSISQEQLVKEVGDFLIATKGVPKDSYRQGSVEKQASQINGMLSLISLGIGVIASISLIVGGIGIMNIMLVSVTERTREIGIRKALGAKTKNILFQFLIESSILSLIGGLIGIVVGLGIGKLGAILAKVDLKINIPVIVGAVIFSSLVGMFFGLYPAKRAAKLDPIEALRYE
;
A
#
# COMPACT_ATOMS: atom_id res chain seq x y z
N ASN A 1 -32.62 9.94 8.70
CA ASN A 1 -33.61 9.33 9.61
C ASN A 1 -34.27 8.16 8.88
N LYS A 2 -33.78 6.93 9.15
CA LYS A 2 -34.50 5.72 8.72
C LYS A 2 -35.55 5.41 9.77
N ILE A 3 -36.80 5.49 9.42
CA ILE A 3 -37.92 5.03 10.25
C ILE A 3 -37.96 3.51 10.08
N THR A 4 -37.61 2.77 11.14
CA THR A 4 -37.70 1.33 11.14
C THR A 4 -39.01 0.95 11.83
N CYS A 5 -39.98 0.46 11.08
CA CYS A 5 -41.21 -0.11 11.62
C CYS A 5 -41.01 -1.58 11.94
N TYR A 6 -41.22 -1.96 13.19
CA TYR A 6 -41.31 -3.35 13.61
C TYR A 6 -42.77 -3.80 13.49
N VAL A 7 -43.04 -4.70 12.55
CA VAL A 7 -44.37 -5.28 12.36
C VAL A 7 -44.35 -6.71 12.86
N PRO A 8 -45.30 -7.14 13.73
CA PRO A 8 -45.39 -8.55 14.13
C PRO A 8 -45.53 -9.43 12.88
N TYR A 9 -44.75 -10.49 12.78
CA TYR A 9 -44.78 -11.41 11.63
C TYR A 9 -46.14 -12.07 11.43
N THR A 10 -46.97 -12.11 12.47
CA THR A 10 -48.34 -12.62 12.46
C THR A 10 -49.32 -11.78 11.62
N LEU A 11 -48.92 -10.54 11.21
CA LEU A 11 -49.72 -9.70 10.32
C LEU A 11 -49.49 -10.04 8.83
N PHE A 12 -48.46 -10.80 8.53
CA PHE A 12 -48.24 -11.36 7.20
C PHE A 12 -48.77 -12.78 7.20
N ASP A 13 -49.87 -13.00 6.52
CA ASP A 13 -50.42 -14.33 6.23
C ASP A 13 -49.37 -15.07 5.35
N VAL A 14 -48.44 -15.79 6.02
CA VAL A 14 -47.30 -16.47 5.35
C VAL A 14 -47.78 -17.85 4.89
N GLU A 15 -48.95 -17.95 4.29
CA GLU A 15 -49.35 -19.06 3.42
C GLU A 15 -48.88 -18.88 1.97
N SER A 16 -48.00 -17.91 1.70
CA SER A 16 -47.33 -17.85 0.41
C SER A 16 -46.29 -18.99 0.30
N GLU A 17 -46.34 -19.76 -0.78
CA GLU A 17 -45.36 -20.79 -1.18
C GLU A 17 -43.91 -20.26 -1.20
N PHE A 18 -43.73 -18.98 -1.04
CA PHE A 18 -42.45 -18.27 -0.92
C PHE A 18 -42.23 -17.93 0.56
N GLY A 19 -41.49 -18.77 1.26
CA GLY A 19 -41.05 -18.48 2.63
C GLY A 19 -40.29 -17.16 2.75
N VAL A 20 -40.09 -16.64 3.98
CA VAL A 20 -39.31 -15.42 4.24
C VAL A 20 -37.90 -15.61 3.70
N GLY A 21 -37.52 -14.83 2.70
CA GLY A 21 -36.27 -15.00 1.99
C GLY A 21 -35.02 -14.73 2.84
N TYR A 22 -35.10 -13.79 3.78
CA TYR A 22 -34.03 -13.51 4.75
C TYR A 22 -34.55 -12.70 5.94
N ILE A 23 -33.92 -12.87 7.09
CA ILE A 23 -34.14 -12.10 8.31
C ILE A 23 -32.82 -11.45 8.70
N SER A 24 -32.82 -10.11 8.87
CA SER A 24 -31.65 -9.37 9.27
C SER A 24 -31.76 -8.93 10.72
N PHE A 25 -30.72 -9.22 11.51
CA PHE A 25 -30.62 -8.79 12.90
C PHE A 25 -29.55 -7.70 12.99
N TYR A 26 -29.83 -6.66 13.76
CA TYR A 26 -28.88 -5.62 14.05
C TYR A 26 -28.43 -5.72 15.49
N HIS A 27 -27.14 -5.92 15.71
CA HIS A 27 -26.55 -5.94 17.03
C HIS A 27 -26.47 -4.52 17.61
N ARG A 28 -26.95 -4.35 18.83
CA ARG A 28 -26.85 -3.08 19.54
C ARG A 28 -25.47 -3.00 20.20
N LYS A 29 -24.78 -1.84 20.08
CA LYS A 29 -23.39 -1.66 20.54
C LYS A 29 -23.16 -1.87 22.05
N ASP A 30 -24.20 -1.80 22.84
CA ASP A 30 -24.19 -1.95 24.31
C ASP A 30 -24.44 -3.38 24.79
N MET A 31 -24.61 -4.34 23.89
CA MET A 31 -24.78 -5.77 24.26
C MET A 31 -23.38 -6.42 24.44
N SER A 32 -23.24 -7.18 25.53
CA SER A 32 -22.01 -7.92 25.85
C SER A 32 -21.82 -9.22 25.04
N ILE A 33 -22.77 -9.54 24.16
CA ILE A 33 -22.78 -10.77 23.35
C ILE A 33 -22.15 -10.48 21.99
N SER A 34 -21.27 -11.36 21.51
CA SER A 34 -20.70 -11.23 20.17
C SER A 34 -21.75 -11.49 19.08
N GLN A 35 -21.58 -10.91 17.89
CA GLN A 35 -22.50 -11.15 16.77
C GLN A 35 -22.61 -12.64 16.41
N GLU A 36 -21.51 -13.40 16.50
CA GLU A 36 -21.53 -14.84 16.24
C GLU A 36 -22.38 -15.62 17.26
N GLN A 37 -22.30 -15.23 18.54
CA GLN A 37 -23.12 -15.82 19.59
C GLN A 37 -24.60 -15.48 19.37
N LEU A 38 -24.93 -14.24 19.02
CA LEU A 38 -26.29 -13.82 18.71
C LEU A 38 -26.88 -14.61 17.54
N VAL A 39 -26.13 -14.76 16.45
CA VAL A 39 -26.57 -15.53 15.27
C VAL A 39 -26.81 -17.00 15.63
N LYS A 40 -25.97 -17.57 16.47
CA LYS A 40 -26.12 -18.94 16.94
C LYS A 40 -27.35 -19.11 17.86
N GLU A 41 -27.55 -18.25 18.85
CA GLU A 41 -28.69 -18.27 19.75
C GLU A 41 -30.02 -18.12 19.02
N VAL A 42 -30.06 -17.17 18.05
CA VAL A 42 -31.25 -16.97 17.20
C VAL A 42 -31.52 -18.20 16.33
N GLY A 43 -30.46 -18.81 15.78
CA GLY A 43 -30.56 -20.05 15.01
C GLY A 43 -31.11 -21.19 15.83
N ASP A 44 -30.55 -21.41 17.01
CA ASP A 44 -30.99 -22.47 17.94
C ASP A 44 -32.45 -22.23 18.41
N PHE A 45 -32.84 -20.97 18.64
CA PHE A 45 -34.21 -20.60 18.97
C PHE A 45 -35.19 -20.91 17.82
N LEU A 46 -34.84 -20.62 16.59
CA LEU A 46 -35.66 -20.90 15.40
C LEU A 46 -35.86 -22.41 15.21
N ILE A 47 -34.81 -23.21 15.43
CA ILE A 47 -34.88 -24.68 15.37
C ILE A 47 -35.82 -25.20 16.45
N ALA A 48 -35.65 -24.75 17.70
CA ALA A 48 -36.42 -25.23 18.86
C ALA A 48 -37.92 -24.82 18.76
N THR A 49 -38.20 -23.62 18.26
CA THR A 49 -39.56 -23.06 18.31
C THR A 49 -40.38 -23.38 17.06
N LYS A 50 -39.75 -23.41 15.89
CA LYS A 50 -40.40 -23.58 14.58
C LYS A 50 -40.16 -24.96 13.94
N GLY A 51 -39.33 -25.81 14.54
CA GLY A 51 -39.04 -27.14 13.99
C GLY A 51 -38.30 -27.08 12.63
N VAL A 52 -37.67 -25.93 12.31
CA VAL A 52 -37.00 -25.74 11.03
C VAL A 52 -35.76 -26.63 10.96
N PRO A 53 -35.59 -27.48 9.94
CA PRO A 53 -34.40 -28.30 9.81
C PRO A 53 -33.14 -27.43 9.75
N LYS A 54 -32.08 -27.90 10.40
CA LYS A 54 -30.80 -27.15 10.52
C LYS A 54 -30.19 -26.74 9.17
N ASP A 55 -30.50 -27.51 8.14
CA ASP A 55 -29.99 -27.29 6.77
C ASP A 55 -30.87 -26.34 5.93
N SER A 56 -32.02 -25.91 6.47
CA SER A 56 -32.98 -25.08 5.74
C SER A 56 -32.63 -23.58 5.75
N TYR A 57 -31.67 -23.15 6.56
CA TYR A 57 -31.28 -21.76 6.63
C TYR A 57 -29.75 -21.61 6.64
N ARG A 58 -29.27 -20.59 5.92
CA ARG A 58 -27.86 -20.23 5.92
C ARG A 58 -27.63 -19.08 6.88
N GLN A 59 -26.82 -19.33 7.89
CA GLN A 59 -26.37 -18.26 8.79
C GLN A 59 -25.26 -17.47 8.08
N GLY A 60 -25.50 -16.21 7.82
CA GLY A 60 -24.52 -15.28 7.22
C GLY A 60 -24.25 -14.13 8.19
N SER A 61 -23.03 -13.97 8.64
CA SER A 61 -22.60 -12.74 9.30
C SER A 61 -21.97 -11.80 8.25
N VAL A 62 -22.50 -10.59 8.16
CA VAL A 62 -21.92 -9.53 7.32
C VAL A 62 -20.46 -9.26 7.71
N GLU A 63 -20.18 -9.38 9.02
CA GLU A 63 -18.83 -9.22 9.57
C GLU A 63 -17.87 -10.32 9.06
N LYS A 64 -18.34 -11.57 9.02
CA LYS A 64 -17.56 -12.69 8.47
C LYS A 64 -17.29 -12.52 6.98
N GLN A 65 -18.28 -12.05 6.23
CA GLN A 65 -18.08 -11.72 4.81
C GLN A 65 -17.11 -10.56 4.64
N ALA A 66 -17.24 -9.50 5.44
CA ALA A 66 -16.33 -8.36 5.42
C ALA A 66 -14.90 -8.77 5.80
N SER A 67 -14.73 -9.66 6.80
CA SER A 67 -13.41 -10.16 7.19
C SER A 67 -12.76 -11.01 6.10
N GLN A 68 -13.54 -11.83 5.39
CA GLN A 68 -13.06 -12.60 4.24
C GLN A 68 -12.62 -11.70 3.10
N ILE A 69 -13.43 -10.67 2.77
CA ILE A 69 -13.07 -9.67 1.75
C ILE A 69 -11.79 -8.92 2.15
N ASN A 70 -11.70 -8.47 3.41
CA ASN A 70 -10.50 -7.81 3.92
C ASN A 70 -9.26 -8.73 3.86
N GLY A 71 -9.43 -10.02 4.16
CA GLY A 71 -8.37 -11.02 4.01
C GLY A 71 -7.88 -11.15 2.56
N MET A 72 -8.80 -11.23 1.60
CA MET A 72 -8.46 -11.26 0.17
C MET A 72 -7.76 -9.98 -0.29
N LEU A 73 -8.27 -8.81 0.12
CA LEU A 73 -7.64 -7.52 -0.19
C LEU A 73 -6.23 -7.40 0.41
N SER A 74 -6.03 -7.93 1.61
CA SER A 74 -4.71 -7.98 2.24
C SER A 74 -3.71 -8.84 1.46
N LEU A 75 -4.14 -10.03 0.98
CA LEU A 75 -3.30 -10.89 0.14
C LEU A 75 -2.95 -10.24 -1.19
N ILE A 76 -3.91 -9.59 -1.84
CA ILE A 76 -3.68 -8.84 -3.09
C ILE A 76 -2.68 -7.70 -2.84
N SER A 77 -2.88 -6.94 -1.76
CA SER A 77 -1.98 -5.84 -1.39
C SER A 77 -0.56 -6.33 -1.10
N LEU A 78 -0.42 -7.48 -0.45
CA LEU A 78 0.88 -8.12 -0.23
C LEU A 78 1.55 -8.48 -1.57
N GLY A 79 0.81 -9.09 -2.49
CA GLY A 79 1.32 -9.46 -3.82
C GLY A 79 1.80 -8.23 -4.60
N ILE A 80 1.01 -7.15 -4.62
CA ILE A 80 1.40 -5.86 -5.23
C ILE A 80 2.64 -5.29 -4.54
N GLY A 81 2.71 -5.36 -3.21
CA GLY A 81 3.86 -4.91 -2.42
C GLY A 81 5.16 -5.64 -2.78
N VAL A 82 5.10 -6.96 -2.99
CA VAL A 82 6.24 -7.76 -3.43
C VAL A 82 6.72 -7.33 -4.82
N ILE A 83 5.81 -7.18 -5.78
CA ILE A 83 6.14 -6.74 -7.14
C ILE A 83 6.76 -5.34 -7.11
N ALA A 84 6.17 -4.42 -6.34
CA ALA A 84 6.69 -3.06 -6.17
C ALA A 84 8.10 -3.06 -5.54
N SER A 85 8.35 -3.94 -4.56
CA SER A 85 9.66 -4.06 -3.92
C SER A 85 10.73 -4.56 -4.89
N ILE A 86 10.41 -5.55 -5.71
CA ILE A 86 11.33 -6.05 -6.76
C ILE A 86 11.61 -4.92 -7.77
N SER A 87 10.58 -4.21 -8.23
CA SER A 87 10.73 -3.09 -9.15
C SER A 87 11.61 -1.98 -8.57
N LEU A 88 11.46 -1.70 -7.28
CA LEU A 88 12.26 -0.71 -6.56
C LEU A 88 13.75 -1.12 -6.48
N ILE A 89 14.03 -2.40 -6.21
CA ILE A 89 15.41 -2.92 -6.18
C ILE A 89 16.05 -2.80 -7.57
N VAL A 90 15.34 -3.20 -8.63
CA VAL A 90 15.83 -3.10 -10.01
C VAL A 90 16.09 -1.64 -10.39
N GLY A 91 15.16 -0.73 -10.08
CA GLY A 91 15.32 0.70 -10.30
C GLY A 91 16.48 1.31 -9.50
N GLY A 92 16.63 0.88 -8.24
CA GLY A 92 17.74 1.28 -7.38
C GLY A 92 19.11 0.82 -7.90
N ILE A 93 19.20 -0.40 -8.41
CA ILE A 93 20.42 -0.89 -9.10
C ILE A 93 20.68 -0.04 -10.35
N GLY A 94 19.63 0.39 -11.08
CA GLY A 94 19.76 1.32 -12.20
C GLY A 94 20.39 2.64 -11.78
N ILE A 95 19.93 3.25 -10.69
CA ILE A 95 20.52 4.49 -10.12
C ILE A 95 22.00 4.24 -9.75
N MET A 96 22.30 3.15 -9.09
CA MET A 96 23.66 2.78 -8.70
C MET A 96 24.58 2.67 -9.92
N ASN A 97 24.13 2.04 -11.00
CA ASN A 97 24.91 1.87 -12.22
C ASN A 97 25.17 3.20 -12.92
N ILE A 98 24.13 4.05 -13.07
CA ILE A 98 24.27 5.39 -13.64
C ILE A 98 25.27 6.21 -12.83
N MET A 99 25.18 6.16 -11.52
CA MET A 99 26.09 6.87 -10.62
C MET A 99 27.53 6.35 -10.72
N LEU A 100 27.74 5.03 -10.86
CA LEU A 100 29.07 4.46 -11.06
C LEU A 100 29.70 4.95 -12.36
N VAL A 101 28.93 5.00 -13.46
CA VAL A 101 29.39 5.56 -14.74
C VAL A 101 29.72 7.04 -14.58
N SER A 102 28.84 7.82 -13.95
CA SER A 102 29.08 9.25 -13.70
C SER A 102 30.34 9.48 -12.86
N VAL A 103 30.60 8.67 -11.85
CA VAL A 103 31.85 8.75 -11.05
C VAL A 103 33.09 8.46 -11.91
N THR A 104 33.03 7.44 -12.78
CA THR A 104 34.16 7.12 -13.66
C THR A 104 34.43 8.21 -14.69
N GLU A 105 33.39 8.77 -15.30
CA GLU A 105 33.52 9.89 -16.24
C GLU A 105 34.06 11.17 -15.59
N ARG A 106 33.74 11.42 -14.31
CA ARG A 106 34.18 12.60 -13.55
C ARG A 106 35.40 12.32 -12.65
N THR A 107 36.09 11.19 -12.83
CA THR A 107 37.22 10.79 -11.97
C THR A 107 38.28 11.88 -11.86
N ARG A 108 38.69 12.48 -12.98
CA ARG A 108 39.69 13.56 -13.02
C ARG A 108 39.22 14.82 -12.30
N GLU A 109 37.95 15.22 -12.48
CA GLU A 109 37.35 16.36 -11.77
C GLU A 109 37.33 16.16 -10.26
N ILE A 110 36.98 14.96 -9.81
CA ILE A 110 37.00 14.58 -8.38
C ILE A 110 38.43 14.65 -7.84
N GLY A 111 39.39 14.14 -8.62
CA GLY A 111 40.82 14.21 -8.30
C GLY A 111 41.32 15.63 -8.10
N ILE A 112 40.97 16.54 -9.01
CA ILE A 112 41.34 17.97 -8.90
C ILE A 112 40.76 18.59 -7.65
N ARG A 113 39.45 18.36 -7.36
CA ARG A 113 38.82 18.89 -6.14
C ARG A 113 39.52 18.39 -4.88
N LYS A 114 39.91 17.13 -4.85
CA LYS A 114 40.62 16.55 -3.70
C LYS A 114 42.05 17.11 -3.57
N ALA A 115 42.75 17.29 -4.68
CA ALA A 115 44.10 17.90 -4.68
C ALA A 115 44.04 19.35 -4.15
N LEU A 116 42.93 20.07 -4.40
CA LEU A 116 42.67 21.40 -3.88
C LEU A 116 42.16 21.41 -2.40
N GLY A 117 42.15 20.24 -1.73
CA GLY A 117 41.80 20.12 -0.30
C GLY A 117 40.35 19.86 0.00
N ALA A 118 39.52 19.43 -0.96
CA ALA A 118 38.14 19.06 -0.70
C ALA A 118 38.07 17.85 0.27
N LYS A 119 37.30 17.99 1.35
CA LYS A 119 37.09 16.91 2.32
C LYS A 119 36.28 15.76 1.70
N THR A 120 36.67 14.53 2.00
CA THR A 120 35.98 13.30 1.57
C THR A 120 34.44 13.36 1.83
N LYS A 121 34.06 13.96 2.96
CA LYS A 121 32.64 14.14 3.31
C LYS A 121 31.88 15.02 2.31
N ASN A 122 32.50 16.07 1.82
CA ASN A 122 31.85 16.99 0.88
C ASN A 122 31.54 16.30 -0.45
N ILE A 123 32.51 15.50 -0.94
CA ILE A 123 32.31 14.70 -2.16
C ILE A 123 31.22 13.64 -1.94
N LEU A 124 31.26 12.96 -0.79
CA LEU A 124 30.22 11.98 -0.43
C LEU A 124 28.81 12.63 -0.45
N PHE A 125 28.65 13.76 0.25
CA PHE A 125 27.36 14.46 0.30
C PHE A 125 26.89 14.95 -1.06
N GLN A 126 27.80 15.43 -1.90
CA GLN A 126 27.46 15.87 -3.26
C GLN A 126 26.81 14.75 -4.06
N PHE A 127 27.40 13.56 -4.10
CA PHE A 127 26.87 12.41 -4.83
C PHE A 127 25.60 11.83 -4.19
N LEU A 128 25.46 11.90 -2.86
CA LEU A 128 24.22 11.50 -2.17
C LEU A 128 23.05 12.43 -2.49
N ILE A 129 23.32 13.74 -2.58
CA ILE A 129 22.29 14.71 -2.99
C ILE A 129 21.91 14.47 -4.45
N GLU A 130 22.88 14.24 -5.33
CA GLU A 130 22.63 13.96 -6.75
C GLU A 130 21.74 12.72 -6.94
N SER A 131 22.04 11.61 -6.25
CA SER A 131 21.21 10.41 -6.30
C SER A 131 19.82 10.60 -5.67
N SER A 132 19.73 11.42 -4.62
CA SER A 132 18.45 11.75 -3.99
C SER A 132 17.56 12.59 -4.92
N ILE A 133 18.14 13.55 -5.64
CA ILE A 133 17.42 14.38 -6.63
C ILE A 133 16.92 13.50 -7.79
N LEU A 134 17.74 12.61 -8.32
CA LEU A 134 17.34 11.68 -9.39
C LEU A 134 16.14 10.84 -8.95
N SER A 135 16.21 10.27 -7.76
CA SER A 135 15.12 9.47 -7.20
C SER A 135 13.87 10.29 -6.89
N LEU A 136 14.04 11.54 -6.42
CA LEU A 136 12.94 12.48 -6.18
C LEU A 136 12.18 12.79 -7.48
N ILE A 137 12.88 13.08 -8.55
CA ILE A 137 12.28 13.36 -9.87
C ILE A 137 11.51 12.12 -10.34
N GLY A 138 12.13 10.94 -10.28
CA GLY A 138 11.47 9.67 -10.61
C GLY A 138 10.24 9.41 -9.76
N GLY A 139 10.33 9.67 -8.45
CA GLY A 139 9.22 9.54 -7.50
C GLY A 139 8.06 10.49 -7.82
N LEU A 140 8.34 11.75 -8.17
CA LEU A 140 7.31 12.73 -8.57
C LEU A 140 6.60 12.30 -9.85
N ILE A 141 7.35 11.84 -10.85
CA ILE A 141 6.79 11.30 -12.09
C ILE A 141 5.92 10.08 -11.78
N GLY A 142 6.41 9.17 -10.93
CA GLY A 142 5.66 7.98 -10.48
C GLY A 142 4.35 8.34 -9.79
N ILE A 143 4.33 9.38 -8.94
CA ILE A 143 3.11 9.87 -8.28
C ILE A 143 2.12 10.41 -9.32
N VAL A 144 2.57 11.23 -10.27
CA VAL A 144 1.69 11.79 -11.32
C VAL A 144 1.06 10.67 -12.16
N VAL A 145 1.89 9.72 -12.62
CA VAL A 145 1.43 8.57 -13.40
C VAL A 145 0.50 7.67 -12.57
N GLY A 146 0.89 7.35 -11.34
CA GLY A 146 0.10 6.50 -10.44
C GLY A 146 -1.27 7.10 -10.09
N LEU A 147 -1.31 8.40 -9.77
CA LEU A 147 -2.58 9.11 -9.54
C LEU A 147 -3.42 9.22 -10.81
N GLY A 148 -2.79 9.41 -11.98
CA GLY A 148 -3.49 9.45 -13.27
C GLY A 148 -4.18 8.12 -13.57
N ILE A 149 -3.45 7.02 -13.47
CA ILE A 149 -3.99 5.66 -13.67
C ILE A 149 -5.05 5.33 -12.61
N GLY A 150 -4.79 5.66 -11.35
CA GLY A 150 -5.72 5.46 -10.26
C GLY A 150 -7.05 6.21 -10.47
N LYS A 151 -6.98 7.47 -10.93
CA LYS A 151 -8.16 8.27 -11.25
C LYS A 151 -8.96 7.69 -12.42
N LEU A 152 -8.28 7.24 -13.47
CA LEU A 152 -8.94 6.58 -14.61
C LEU A 152 -9.65 5.29 -14.16
N GLY A 153 -8.99 4.46 -13.36
CA GLY A 153 -9.60 3.26 -12.79
C GLY A 153 -10.81 3.56 -11.91
N ALA A 154 -10.73 4.59 -11.08
CA ALA A 154 -11.83 5.03 -10.21
C ALA A 154 -13.07 5.48 -11.02
N ILE A 155 -12.86 6.24 -12.11
CA ILE A 155 -13.93 6.67 -13.02
C ILE A 155 -14.61 5.45 -13.66
N LEU A 156 -13.83 4.48 -14.16
CA LEU A 156 -14.39 3.26 -14.78
C LEU A 156 -15.15 2.39 -13.78
N ALA A 157 -14.65 2.31 -12.54
CA ALA A 157 -15.28 1.57 -11.46
C ALA A 157 -16.44 2.33 -10.77
N LYS A 158 -16.68 3.60 -11.14
CA LYS A 158 -17.66 4.51 -10.50
C LYS A 158 -17.47 4.63 -8.99
N VAL A 159 -16.22 4.70 -8.55
CA VAL A 159 -15.82 4.83 -7.14
C VAL A 159 -15.09 6.16 -6.96
N ASP A 160 -15.31 6.83 -5.84
CA ASP A 160 -14.59 8.07 -5.51
C ASP A 160 -13.17 7.77 -5.02
N LEU A 161 -12.17 8.29 -5.72
CA LEU A 161 -10.79 8.22 -5.31
C LEU A 161 -10.51 9.27 -4.23
N LYS A 162 -10.30 8.84 -3.00
CA LYS A 162 -9.84 9.71 -1.91
C LYS A 162 -8.32 9.78 -1.90
N ILE A 163 -7.79 10.95 -2.24
CA ILE A 163 -6.35 11.21 -2.21
C ILE A 163 -5.93 11.50 -0.77
N ASN A 164 -4.98 10.74 -0.25
CA ASN A 164 -4.41 10.92 1.07
C ASN A 164 -3.06 11.64 0.96
N ILE A 165 -3.02 12.94 1.28
CA ILE A 165 -1.81 13.78 1.19
C ILE A 165 -0.64 13.23 2.03
N PRO A 166 -0.81 12.79 3.28
CA PRO A 166 0.24 12.14 4.05
C PRO A 166 0.92 10.98 3.35
N VAL A 167 0.17 10.16 2.61
CA VAL A 167 0.73 9.03 1.83
C VAL A 167 1.61 9.54 0.70
N ILE A 168 1.21 10.61 0.01
CA ILE A 168 2.00 11.22 -1.06
C ILE A 168 3.32 11.77 -0.51
N VAL A 169 3.25 12.51 0.60
CA VAL A 169 4.45 13.05 1.27
C VAL A 169 5.38 11.92 1.71
N GLY A 170 4.81 10.86 2.30
CA GLY A 170 5.56 9.67 2.68
C GLY A 170 6.24 8.99 1.49
N ALA A 171 5.56 8.90 0.34
CA ALA A 171 6.14 8.34 -0.89
C ALA A 171 7.31 9.16 -1.42
N VAL A 172 7.22 10.49 -1.37
CA VAL A 172 8.32 11.40 -1.77
C VAL A 172 9.55 11.23 -0.87
N ILE A 173 9.35 11.21 0.44
CA ILE A 173 10.43 11.00 1.41
C ILE A 173 11.05 9.61 1.20
N PHE A 174 10.24 8.58 1.06
CA PHE A 174 10.70 7.22 0.83
C PHE A 174 11.49 7.09 -0.46
N SER A 175 11.03 7.68 -1.57
CA SER A 175 11.76 7.71 -2.84
C SER A 175 13.14 8.34 -2.69
N SER A 176 13.23 9.48 -1.99
CA SER A 176 14.52 10.16 -1.74
C SER A 176 15.47 9.31 -0.91
N LEU A 177 14.97 8.61 0.12
CA LEU A 177 15.75 7.70 0.94
C LEU A 177 16.28 6.51 0.15
N VAL A 178 15.47 5.96 -0.76
CA VAL A 178 15.89 4.89 -1.67
C VAL A 178 17.03 5.36 -2.58
N GLY A 179 16.91 6.56 -3.17
CA GLY A 179 17.99 7.16 -3.96
C GLY A 179 19.29 7.31 -3.18
N MET A 180 19.21 7.80 -1.94
CA MET A 180 20.38 7.88 -1.05
C MET A 180 20.97 6.51 -0.73
N PHE A 181 20.13 5.50 -0.49
CA PHE A 181 20.59 4.15 -0.17
C PHE A 181 21.38 3.52 -1.32
N PHE A 182 20.83 3.53 -2.52
CA PHE A 182 21.50 2.99 -3.71
C PHE A 182 22.65 3.87 -4.20
N GLY A 183 22.60 5.18 -3.97
CA GLY A 183 23.66 6.14 -4.25
C GLY A 183 24.86 6.06 -3.28
N LEU A 184 24.68 5.43 -2.10
CA LEU A 184 25.70 5.42 -1.06
C LEU A 184 26.99 4.67 -1.49
N TYR A 185 26.86 3.56 -2.21
CA TYR A 185 28.01 2.80 -2.69
C TYR A 185 28.85 3.58 -3.70
N PRO A 186 28.28 4.11 -4.82
CA PRO A 186 29.06 4.93 -5.76
C PRO A 186 29.59 6.22 -5.13
N ALA A 187 28.82 6.87 -4.26
CA ALA A 187 29.28 8.06 -3.55
C ALA A 187 30.50 7.78 -2.65
N LYS A 188 30.51 6.66 -1.94
CA LYS A 188 31.68 6.23 -1.16
C LYS A 188 32.89 5.91 -2.05
N ARG A 189 32.67 5.31 -3.21
CA ARG A 189 33.75 5.02 -4.17
C ARG A 189 34.35 6.32 -4.70
N ALA A 190 33.55 7.29 -5.11
CA ALA A 190 33.98 8.63 -5.53
C ALA A 190 34.77 9.35 -4.40
N ALA A 191 34.25 9.30 -3.18
CA ALA A 191 34.84 9.95 -2.03
C ALA A 191 36.18 9.33 -1.60
N LYS A 192 36.48 8.07 -1.95
CA LYS A 192 37.73 7.37 -1.62
C LYS A 192 38.78 7.40 -2.73
N LEU A 193 38.51 8.00 -3.91
CA LEU A 193 39.47 8.12 -5.00
C LEU A 193 40.76 8.79 -4.53
N ASP A 194 41.91 8.23 -4.89
CA ASP A 194 43.19 8.87 -4.66
C ASP A 194 43.39 9.99 -5.67
N PRO A 195 43.77 11.22 -5.24
CA PRO A 195 43.99 12.34 -6.15
C PRO A 195 45.05 12.06 -7.21
N ILE A 196 46.12 11.32 -6.85
CA ILE A 196 47.23 11.03 -7.76
C ILE A 196 46.76 10.08 -8.86
N GLU A 197 46.09 8.98 -8.48
CA GLU A 197 45.53 8.03 -9.43
C GLU A 197 44.45 8.67 -10.31
N ALA A 198 43.59 9.49 -9.72
CA ALA A 198 42.52 10.17 -10.43
C ALA A 198 43.00 11.16 -11.47
N LEU A 199 44.14 11.84 -11.25
CA LEU A 199 44.76 12.76 -12.18
C LEU A 199 45.53 12.05 -13.31
N ARG A 200 45.94 10.78 -13.09
CA ARG A 200 46.65 9.96 -14.08
C ARG A 200 45.65 9.19 -14.99
N TYR A 201 44.38 9.22 -14.69
CA TYR A 201 43.35 8.58 -15.49
C TYR A 201 43.11 9.39 -16.77
N GLU A 202 43.45 8.78 -17.91
CA GLU A 202 43.12 9.29 -19.24
C GLU A 202 41.73 8.81 -19.71
#